data_f3ed0a485dea8a5f1490e9e863caf293
#
_entry.id   f3ed0a485dea8a5f1490e9e863caf293
#
_cell.length_a   1.000
_cell.length_b   1.000
_cell.length_c   1.000
_cell.angle_alpha   90.00
_cell.angle_beta   90.00
_cell.angle_gamma   90.00
#
_symmetry.space_group_name_H-M   'P 1'
#
loop_
_entity.id
_entity.type
_entity.pdbx_description
1 polymer ?
#
loop_
_entity_poly.entity_id
_entity_poly.type
_entity_poly.pdbx_seq_one_letter_code
_entity_poly.pdbx_strand_id
1 'polypeptide(L)'
;VIAYRGGLGMGKTAFTRGLARGLDCRDRVTSPTFTIVNEYQGRIPLFHFDMYRLPDADALFDIGWEDYLDRGGVCAVEWSENVAEALPTDTVWVDLRRLEGEDNGRRITITGVTGF
;
A
#
# COMPACT_ATOMS: atom_id res chain seq x y z
N VAL A 1 -7.40 -0.66 4.69
CA VAL A 1 -6.22 0.06 4.22
C VAL A 1 -4.97 -0.61 4.76
N ILE A 2 -4.01 -0.82 3.89
CA ILE A 2 -2.67 -1.31 4.22
C ILE A 2 -1.69 -0.20 3.88
N ALA A 3 -0.96 0.30 4.86
CA ALA A 3 0.01 1.36 4.66
C ALA A 3 1.43 0.82 4.82
N TYR A 4 2.28 1.10 3.85
CA TYR A 4 3.66 0.65 3.85
C TYR A 4 4.58 1.70 4.46
N ARG A 5 5.55 1.23 5.25
CA ARG A 5 6.68 2.01 5.73
C ARG A 5 7.97 1.36 5.25
N GLY A 6 8.97 2.17 5.01
CA GLY A 6 10.27 1.71 4.55
C GLY A 6 10.75 2.52 3.36
N GLY A 7 12.04 2.58 3.17
CA GLY A 7 12.66 3.33 2.08
C GLY A 7 12.54 2.63 0.73
N LEU A 8 13.13 3.25 -0.29
CA LEU A 8 13.23 2.67 -1.62
C LEU A 8 14.00 1.34 -1.56
N GLY A 9 13.61 0.38 -2.40
CA GLY A 9 14.30 -0.90 -2.52
C GLY A 9 14.05 -1.88 -1.39
N MET A 10 13.06 -1.63 -0.53
CA MET A 10 12.77 -2.53 0.62
C MET A 10 11.83 -3.68 0.28
N GLY A 11 11.32 -3.76 -0.94
CA GLY A 11 10.47 -4.87 -1.37
C GLY A 11 8.98 -4.57 -1.38
N LYS A 12 8.57 -3.31 -1.41
CA LYS A 12 7.15 -2.93 -1.41
C LYS A 12 6.39 -3.49 -2.60
N THR A 13 6.98 -3.45 -3.80
CA THR A 13 6.37 -4.00 -5.01
C THR A 13 6.22 -5.51 -4.91
N ALA A 14 7.24 -6.20 -4.40
CA ALA A 14 7.18 -7.65 -4.20
C ALA A 14 6.09 -8.04 -3.19
N PHE A 15 5.96 -7.28 -2.11
CA PHE A 15 4.89 -7.48 -1.13
C PHE A 15 3.51 -7.28 -1.77
N THR A 16 3.35 -6.22 -2.56
CA THR A 16 2.10 -5.93 -3.26
C THR A 16 1.74 -7.02 -4.27
N ARG A 17 2.72 -7.62 -4.94
CA ARG A 17 2.50 -8.79 -5.82
C ARG A 17 1.92 -9.97 -5.04
N GLY A 18 2.44 -10.24 -3.85
CA GLY A 18 1.90 -11.30 -2.99
C GLY A 18 0.48 -10.99 -2.53
N LEU A 19 0.22 -9.75 -2.16
CA LEU A 19 -1.12 -9.29 -1.79
C LEU A 19 -2.10 -9.47 -2.96
N ALA A 20 -1.71 -9.07 -4.16
CA ALA A 20 -2.52 -9.22 -5.37
C ALA A 20 -2.87 -10.69 -5.64
N ARG A 21 -1.93 -11.60 -5.47
CA ARG A 21 -2.18 -13.05 -5.59
C ARG A 21 -3.20 -13.53 -4.58
N GLY A 22 -3.12 -13.06 -3.35
CA GLY A 22 -4.08 -13.42 -2.31
C GLY A 22 -5.49 -12.92 -2.60
N LEU A 23 -5.62 -11.86 -3.39
CA LEU A 23 -6.90 -11.28 -3.81
C LEU A 23 -7.36 -11.77 -5.18
N ASP A 24 -6.66 -12.75 -5.77
CA ASP A 24 -6.93 -13.29 -7.10
C ASP A 24 -6.84 -12.25 -8.22
N CYS A 25 -5.99 -11.24 -8.04
CA CYS A 25 -5.67 -10.28 -9.09
C CYS A 25 -4.66 -10.90 -10.04
N ARG A 26 -4.99 -10.96 -11.33
CA ARG A 26 -4.15 -11.62 -12.35
C ARG A 26 -3.26 -10.67 -13.11
N ASP A 27 -3.56 -9.38 -13.08
CA ASP A 27 -2.78 -8.39 -13.77
C ASP A 27 -1.41 -8.22 -13.12
N ARG A 28 -0.42 -7.87 -13.95
CA ARG A 28 0.93 -7.66 -13.45
C ARG A 28 0.98 -6.41 -12.58
N VAL A 29 1.42 -6.57 -11.33
CA VAL A 29 1.60 -5.45 -10.42
C VAL A 29 2.86 -4.67 -10.81
N THR A 30 2.69 -3.37 -11.02
CA THR A 30 3.78 -2.43 -11.28
C THR A 30 3.71 -1.29 -10.28
N SER A 31 4.83 -0.58 -10.11
CA SER A 31 4.83 0.60 -9.25
C SER A 31 4.00 1.72 -9.89
N PRO A 32 3.11 2.41 -9.13
CA PRO A 32 2.30 3.52 -9.67
C PRO A 32 3.09 4.83 -9.71
N THR A 33 4.34 4.80 -10.18
CA THR A 33 5.24 5.96 -10.13
C THR A 33 4.74 7.15 -10.96
N PHE A 34 4.09 6.87 -12.10
CA PHE A 34 3.59 7.91 -13.00
C PHE A 34 2.09 8.14 -12.85
N THR A 35 1.39 7.17 -12.29
CA THR A 35 -0.02 7.28 -11.94
C THR A 35 -0.09 7.28 -10.42
N ILE A 36 -0.94 8.06 -9.82
CA ILE A 36 -1.07 8.09 -8.36
C ILE A 36 -1.65 6.78 -7.85
N VAL A 37 -2.53 6.15 -8.63
CA VAL A 37 -3.18 4.90 -8.25
C VAL A 37 -3.22 3.94 -9.43
N ASN A 38 -2.93 2.67 -9.16
CA ASN A 38 -3.19 1.55 -10.07
C ASN A 38 -4.32 0.70 -9.48
N GLU A 39 -5.28 0.32 -10.31
CA GLU A 39 -6.42 -0.52 -9.91
C GLU A 39 -6.27 -1.90 -10.53
N TYR A 40 -6.40 -2.93 -9.70
CA TYR A 40 -6.32 -4.32 -10.15
C TYR A 40 -7.62 -5.03 -9.80
N GLN A 41 -8.18 -5.75 -10.77
CA GLN A 41 -9.39 -6.52 -10.57
C GLN A 41 -9.07 -7.92 -10.10
N GLY A 42 -9.82 -8.41 -9.11
CA GLY A 42 -9.67 -9.73 -8.56
C GLY A 42 -10.93 -10.12 -7.81
N ARG A 43 -10.84 -11.16 -6.99
CA ARG A 43 -11.94 -11.54 -6.09
C ARG A 43 -12.36 -10.36 -5.22
N ILE A 44 -11.36 -9.62 -4.76
CA ILE A 44 -11.51 -8.33 -4.09
C ILE A 44 -10.60 -7.35 -4.83
N PRO A 45 -11.09 -6.16 -5.24
CA PRO A 45 -10.23 -5.21 -5.96
C PRO A 45 -9.07 -4.72 -5.11
N LEU A 46 -7.93 -4.48 -5.74
CA LEU A 46 -6.75 -3.90 -5.11
C LEU A 46 -6.50 -2.53 -5.72
N PHE A 47 -6.42 -1.50 -4.87
CA PHE A 47 -6.08 -0.14 -5.25
C PHE A 47 -4.71 0.20 -4.67
N HIS A 48 -3.71 0.30 -5.54
CA HIS A 48 -2.31 0.52 -5.13
C HIS A 48 -1.95 1.98 -5.36
N PHE A 49 -1.73 2.72 -4.27
CA PHE A 49 -1.46 4.15 -4.27
C PHE A 49 0.02 4.43 -4.02
N ASP A 50 0.56 5.41 -4.74
CA ASP A 50 1.85 6.00 -4.43
C ASP A 50 1.63 7.48 -4.06
N MET A 51 1.88 7.81 -2.80
CA MET A 51 1.64 9.13 -2.25
C MET A 51 2.87 10.04 -2.30
N TYR A 52 3.94 9.61 -2.95
CA TYR A 52 5.19 10.37 -2.99
C TYR A 52 5.00 11.79 -3.53
N ARG A 53 4.12 11.94 -4.54
CA ARG A 53 3.85 13.23 -5.18
C ARG A 53 2.78 14.05 -4.50
N LEU A 54 2.07 13.50 -3.53
CA LEU A 54 1.02 14.21 -2.81
C LEU A 54 1.63 14.92 -1.59
N PRO A 55 1.46 16.25 -1.48
CA PRO A 55 2.07 17.00 -0.39
C PRO A 55 1.40 16.78 0.97
N ASP A 56 0.11 16.46 0.96
CA ASP A 56 -0.68 16.37 2.19
C ASP A 56 -1.97 15.55 2.00
N ALA A 57 -2.73 15.40 3.07
CA ALA A 57 -4.00 14.66 3.07
C ALA A 57 -5.07 15.31 2.19
N ASP A 58 -5.10 16.65 2.09
CA ASP A 58 -6.08 17.34 1.26
C ASP A 58 -5.94 16.95 -0.22
N ALA A 59 -4.71 16.83 -0.71
CA ALA A 59 -4.46 16.38 -2.07
C ALA A 59 -5.00 14.95 -2.30
N LEU A 60 -4.93 14.09 -1.29
CA LEU A 60 -5.48 12.74 -1.37
C LEU A 60 -7.01 12.75 -1.46
N PHE A 61 -7.68 13.58 -0.69
CA PHE A 61 -9.13 13.72 -0.77
C PHE A 61 -9.56 14.24 -2.15
N ASP A 62 -8.79 15.13 -2.76
CA ASP A 62 -9.08 15.68 -4.08
C ASP A 62 -9.07 14.62 -5.19
N ILE A 63 -8.34 13.52 -5.04
CA ILE A 63 -8.33 12.44 -6.02
C ILE A 63 -9.40 11.38 -5.78
N GLY A 64 -10.30 11.59 -4.81
CA GLY A 64 -11.41 10.68 -4.56
C GLY A 64 -11.13 9.58 -3.54
N TRP A 65 -10.27 9.84 -2.56
CA TRP A 65 -9.90 8.86 -1.54
C TRP A 65 -11.09 8.21 -0.85
N GLU A 66 -12.11 9.00 -0.50
CA GLU A 66 -13.31 8.47 0.18
C GLU A 66 -14.06 7.46 -0.69
N ASP A 67 -14.14 7.70 -1.99
CA ASP A 67 -14.78 6.75 -2.93
C ASP A 67 -14.03 5.43 -2.96
N TYR A 68 -12.69 5.46 -2.97
CA TYR A 68 -11.91 4.22 -2.95
C TYR A 68 -12.13 3.44 -1.66
N LEU A 69 -12.21 4.12 -0.52
CA LEU A 69 -12.49 3.47 0.76
C LEU A 69 -13.86 2.76 0.76
N ASP A 70 -14.83 3.33 0.06
CA ASP A 70 -16.21 2.81 0.02
C ASP A 70 -16.42 1.71 -1.04
N ARG A 71 -15.45 1.48 -1.91
CA ARG A 71 -15.62 0.52 -3.03
C ARG A 71 -15.43 -0.95 -2.64
N GLY A 72 -15.16 -1.24 -1.38
CA GLY A 72 -15.07 -2.62 -0.89
C GLY A 72 -13.79 -3.36 -1.28
N GLY A 73 -12.76 -2.64 -1.69
CA GLY A 73 -11.46 -3.21 -2.04
C GLY A 73 -10.40 -3.04 -0.96
N VAL A 74 -9.20 -3.46 -1.28
CA VAL A 74 -8.02 -3.25 -0.44
C VAL A 74 -7.23 -2.07 -1.01
N CYS A 75 -6.96 -1.06 -0.19
CA CYS A 75 -6.12 0.07 -0.54
C CYS A 75 -4.72 -0.15 0.05
N ALA A 76 -3.73 -0.31 -0.81
CA ALA A 76 -2.33 -0.45 -0.42
C ALA A 76 -1.60 0.87 -0.73
N VAL A 77 -1.02 1.49 0.29
CA VAL A 77 -0.54 2.87 0.22
C VAL A 77 0.96 2.92 0.47
N GLU A 78 1.73 3.36 -0.53
CA GLU A 78 3.15 3.66 -0.40
C GLU A 78 3.35 5.14 -0.09
N TRP A 79 4.43 5.48 0.63
CA TRP A 79 4.73 6.85 1.06
C TRP A 79 3.60 7.45 1.90
N SER A 80 3.07 6.62 2.81
CA SER A 80 1.91 6.97 3.62
C SER A 80 2.16 8.11 4.61
N GLU A 81 3.41 8.43 4.90
CA GLU A 81 3.79 9.47 5.84
C GLU A 81 3.22 10.83 5.47
N ASN A 82 3.12 11.12 4.16
CA ASN A 82 2.61 12.39 3.67
C ASN A 82 1.11 12.57 3.92
N VAL A 83 0.38 11.46 4.07
CA VAL A 83 -1.08 11.43 4.14
C VAL A 83 -1.60 10.68 5.36
N ALA A 84 -0.76 10.52 6.38
CA ALA A 84 -1.09 9.73 7.57
C ALA A 84 -2.40 10.16 8.22
N GLU A 85 -2.73 11.44 8.19
CA GLU A 85 -3.95 11.99 8.78
C GLU A 85 -5.23 11.49 8.10
N ALA A 86 -5.15 11.10 6.83
CA ALA A 86 -6.28 10.60 6.05
C ALA A 86 -6.51 9.11 6.24
N LEU A 87 -5.58 8.39 6.84
CA LEU A 87 -5.67 6.94 6.98
C LEU A 87 -6.61 6.57 8.13
N PRO A 88 -7.49 5.55 7.92
CA PRO A 88 -8.38 5.08 8.97
C PRO A 88 -7.64 4.56 10.22
N THR A 89 -8.31 4.56 11.36
CA THR A 89 -7.72 4.07 12.61
C THR A 89 -7.45 2.56 12.59
N ASP A 90 -8.16 1.80 11.76
CA ASP A 90 -7.98 0.37 11.59
C ASP A 90 -6.97 0.00 10.50
N THR A 91 -6.16 0.95 10.07
CA THR A 91 -5.13 0.72 9.05
C THR A 91 -4.14 -0.33 9.52
N VAL A 92 -3.84 -1.28 8.62
CA VAL A 92 -2.78 -2.27 8.81
C VAL A 92 -1.46 -1.65 8.35
N TRP A 93 -0.47 -1.64 9.21
CA TRP A 93 0.85 -1.10 8.90
C TRP A 93 1.80 -2.23 8.56
N VAL A 94 2.47 -2.10 7.42
CA VAL A 94 3.50 -3.05 6.97
C VAL A 94 4.82 -2.30 6.89
N ASP A 95 5.73 -2.66 7.79
CA ASP A 95 7.06 -2.06 7.87
C ASP A 95 8.06 -3.02 7.21
N LEU A 96 8.77 -2.53 6.19
CA LEU A 96 9.73 -3.30 5.42
C LEU A 96 11.13 -2.73 5.64
N ARG A 97 12.01 -3.51 6.25
CA ARG A 97 13.36 -3.07 6.56
C ARG A 97 14.39 -4.09 6.11
N ARG A 98 15.56 -3.59 5.74
CA ARG A 98 16.70 -4.44 5.44
C ARG A 98 17.23 -5.07 6.73
N LEU A 99 17.57 -6.35 6.69
CA LEU A 99 18.27 -6.98 7.82
C LEU A 99 19.71 -6.48 7.88
N GLU A 100 20.15 -6.15 9.09
CA GLU A 100 21.52 -5.69 9.31
C GLU A 100 22.51 -6.80 8.94
N GLY A 101 23.50 -6.46 8.12
CA GLY A 101 24.52 -7.39 7.66
C GLY A 101 24.11 -8.32 6.51
N GLU A 102 22.89 -8.18 5.99
CA GLU A 102 22.40 -9.00 4.88
C GLU A 102 21.82 -8.13 3.76
N ASP A 103 22.34 -8.27 2.54
CA ASP A 103 21.90 -7.46 1.40
C ASP A 103 20.51 -7.87 0.89
N ASN A 104 20.19 -9.18 0.98
CA ASN A 104 18.95 -9.73 0.42
C ASN A 104 17.90 -10.06 1.49
N GLY A 105 18.27 -10.00 2.76
CA GLY A 105 17.34 -10.24 3.85
C GLY A 105 16.46 -9.04 4.14
N ARG A 106 15.21 -9.30 4.51
CA ARG A 106 14.27 -8.25 4.89
C ARG A 106 13.53 -8.63 6.16
N ARG A 107 13.26 -7.64 7.00
CA ARG A 107 12.34 -7.78 8.12
C ARG A 107 11.02 -7.15 7.75
N ILE A 108 9.95 -7.93 7.86
CA ILE A 108 8.59 -7.46 7.61
C ILE A 108 7.85 -7.49 8.92
N THR A 109 7.39 -6.33 9.38
CA THR A 109 6.60 -6.21 10.60
C THR A 109 5.20 -5.74 10.23
N ILE A 110 4.18 -6.52 10.58
CA ILE A 110 2.79 -6.23 10.28
C ILE A 110 2.07 -5.97 11.60
N THR A 111 1.45 -4.79 11.70
CA THR A 111 0.68 -4.39 12.88
C THR A 111 -0.73 -3.97 12.50
N GLY A 112 -1.68 -4.11 13.43
CA GLY A 112 -3.06 -3.70 13.22
C GLY A 112 -3.95 -4.79 12.64
N VAL A 113 -3.44 -5.99 12.41
CA VAL A 113 -4.25 -7.11 11.92
C VAL A 113 -4.94 -7.78 13.11
N THR A 114 -6.25 -7.97 13.00
CA THR A 114 -7.08 -8.63 14.01
C THR A 114 -7.88 -9.76 13.38
N GLY A 115 -8.41 -10.65 14.18
CA GLY A 115 -9.29 -11.71 13.69
C GLY A 115 -8.57 -12.96 13.18
N PHE A 116 -7.40 -13.22 13.68
CA PHE A 116 -6.70 -14.50 13.40
C PHE A 116 -7.42 -15.65 14.06
#